data_3605debc4fd5c0bb3f141bc843badc1f
#
_entry.id   3605debc4fd5c0bb3f141bc843badc1f
#
_cell.length_a   1.000
_cell.length_b   1.000
_cell.length_c   1.000
_cell.angle_alpha   90.00
_cell.angle_beta   90.00
_cell.angle_gamma   90.00
#
_symmetry.space_group_name_H-M   'P 1'
#
loop_
_entity.id
_entity.type
_entity.pdbx_description
1 polymer ?
#
loop_
_entity_poly.entity_id
_entity_poly.type
_entity_poly.pdbx_seq_one_letter_code
_entity_poly.pdbx_strand_id
1 'polypeptide(L)'
;MLRAVCIGAAMSLIWGVLSGALHLERLFPDTVSGKLFAQPLTIQIVLYGLVSPLLEEMLFRWFLFNLTRKVMPDRVAAFAVSALFALWHGNVIQMLYAFPAGLILQALRAQSGRMEEPVLCHMSANLTAIAVSAFVS
;
A
#
# COMPACT_ATOMS: atom_id res chain seq x y z
N MET A 1 1.07 10.56 -13.92
CA MET A 1 2.16 10.44 -12.93
C MET A 1 1.94 11.33 -11.72
N LEU A 2 1.85 12.69 -11.84
CA LEU A 2 1.59 13.56 -10.67
C LEU A 2 0.32 13.17 -9.90
N ARG A 3 -0.76 12.85 -10.61
CA ARG A 3 -2.01 12.34 -10.02
C ARG A 3 -1.77 11.14 -9.11
N ALA A 4 -0.99 10.16 -9.55
CA ALA A 4 -0.72 8.94 -8.78
C ALA A 4 0.05 9.25 -7.49
N VAL A 5 1.06 10.14 -7.56
CA VAL A 5 1.81 10.60 -6.39
C VAL A 5 0.89 11.32 -5.39
N CYS A 6 0.03 12.22 -5.86
CA CYS A 6 -0.92 12.93 -4.99
C CYS A 6 -1.92 11.97 -4.33
N ILE A 7 -2.43 10.98 -5.08
CA ILE A 7 -3.34 9.95 -4.53
C ILE A 7 -2.64 9.15 -3.43
N GLY A 8 -1.41 8.68 -3.67
CA GLY A 8 -0.66 7.92 -2.68
C GLY A 8 -0.40 8.69 -1.38
N ALA A 9 0.07 9.94 -1.50
CA ALA A 9 0.27 10.81 -0.36
C ALA A 9 -1.05 11.04 0.42
N ALA A 10 -2.13 11.36 -0.30
CA ALA A 10 -3.45 11.58 0.32
C ALA A 10 -3.97 10.33 1.04
N MET A 11 -3.84 9.14 0.44
CA MET A 11 -4.22 7.87 1.06
C MET A 11 -3.51 7.66 2.39
N SER A 12 -2.19 7.88 2.43
CA SER A 12 -1.38 7.72 3.63
C SER A 12 -1.79 8.71 4.73
N LEU A 13 -1.98 9.99 4.39
CA LEU A 13 -2.41 11.02 5.35
C LEU A 13 -3.81 10.76 5.89
N ILE A 14 -4.77 10.43 5.01
CA ILE A 14 -6.14 10.09 5.41
C ILE A 14 -6.13 8.89 6.35
N TRP A 15 -5.35 7.86 6.04
CA TRP A 15 -5.23 6.70 6.90
C TRP A 15 -4.63 7.04 8.27
N GLY A 16 -3.57 7.84 8.31
CA GLY A 16 -2.96 8.30 9.57
C GLY A 16 -3.95 9.03 10.47
N VAL A 17 -4.75 9.95 9.90
CA VAL A 17 -5.81 10.65 10.63
C VAL A 17 -6.90 9.67 11.11
N LEU A 18 -7.37 8.79 10.22
CA LEU A 18 -8.46 7.85 10.53
C LEU A 18 -8.05 6.84 11.60
N SER A 19 -6.87 6.22 11.46
CA SER A 19 -6.36 5.24 12.43
C SER A 19 -6.12 5.86 13.81
N GLY A 20 -5.61 7.09 13.85
CA GLY A 20 -5.44 7.85 15.07
C GLY A 20 -6.77 8.23 15.74
N ALA A 21 -7.73 8.75 14.96
CA ALA A 21 -9.06 9.11 15.45
C ALA A 21 -9.85 7.90 16.00
N LEU A 22 -9.69 6.73 15.37
CA LEU A 22 -10.32 5.49 15.80
C LEU A 22 -9.52 4.73 16.87
N HIS A 23 -8.37 5.25 17.28
CA HIS A 23 -7.48 4.61 18.25
C HIS A 23 -7.17 3.13 17.90
N LEU A 24 -6.97 2.81 16.61
CA LEU A 24 -6.78 1.43 16.14
C LEU A 24 -5.61 0.73 16.81
N GLU A 25 -4.54 1.44 17.13
CA GLU A 25 -3.36 0.90 17.82
C GLU A 25 -3.66 0.36 19.22
N ARG A 26 -4.69 0.89 19.89
CA ARG A 26 -5.14 0.37 21.18
C ARG A 26 -5.92 -0.93 21.05
N LEU A 27 -6.63 -1.10 19.95
CA LEU A 27 -7.43 -2.29 19.65
C LEU A 27 -6.59 -3.41 19.05
N PHE A 28 -5.62 -3.05 18.23
CA PHE A 28 -4.78 -3.99 17.47
C PHE A 28 -3.32 -3.56 17.58
N PRO A 29 -2.55 -4.07 18.56
CA PRO A 29 -1.14 -3.73 18.72
C PRO A 29 -0.34 -4.06 17.44
N ASP A 30 0.27 -3.04 16.83
CA ASP A 30 1.07 -3.19 15.61
C ASP A 30 2.56 -3.28 15.94
N THR A 31 3.03 -4.51 16.16
CA THR A 31 4.45 -4.78 16.39
C THR A 31 5.28 -4.76 15.11
N VAL A 32 4.65 -4.85 13.94
CA VAL A 32 5.34 -4.90 12.64
C VAL A 32 5.76 -3.51 12.22
N SER A 33 4.84 -2.52 12.25
CA SER A 33 5.17 -1.13 11.97
C SER A 33 6.18 -0.57 12.96
N GLY A 34 6.08 -0.91 14.24
CA GLY A 34 7.07 -0.52 15.24
C GLY A 34 8.47 -1.00 14.91
N LYS A 35 8.65 -2.24 14.48
CA LYS A 35 9.96 -2.78 14.05
C LYS A 35 10.45 -2.11 12.76
N LEU A 36 9.57 -1.77 11.84
CA LEU A 36 9.89 -1.09 10.59
C LEU A 36 10.42 0.33 10.88
N PHE A 37 9.70 1.11 11.66
CA PHE A 37 10.09 2.49 12.00
C PHE A 37 11.28 2.57 12.96
N ALA A 38 11.66 1.48 13.63
CA ALA A 38 12.89 1.40 14.41
C ALA A 38 14.17 1.21 13.56
N GLN A 39 14.03 0.93 12.25
CA GLN A 39 15.19 0.80 11.34
C GLN A 39 15.78 2.17 11.00
N PRO A 40 17.08 2.24 10.60
CA PRO A 40 17.66 3.47 10.07
C PRO A 40 16.84 4.07 8.93
N LEU A 41 16.70 5.39 8.89
CA LEU A 41 15.86 6.10 7.91
C LEU A 41 16.23 5.74 6.45
N THR A 42 17.51 5.53 6.17
CA THR A 42 17.97 5.07 4.85
C THR A 42 17.39 3.72 4.45
N ILE A 43 17.31 2.78 5.40
CA ILE A 43 16.68 1.47 5.19
C ILE A 43 15.18 1.64 4.97
N GLN A 44 14.52 2.46 5.78
CA GLN A 44 13.10 2.74 5.62
C GLN A 44 12.80 3.27 4.21
N ILE A 45 13.53 4.31 3.76
CA ILE A 45 13.31 4.91 2.44
C ILE A 45 13.60 3.91 1.32
N VAL A 46 14.76 3.26 1.33
CA VAL A 46 15.17 2.40 0.22
C VAL A 46 14.35 1.13 0.15
N LEU A 47 14.27 0.37 1.26
CA LEU A 47 13.59 -0.93 1.24
C LEU A 47 12.07 -0.79 1.27
N TYR A 48 11.53 -0.02 2.22
CA TYR A 48 10.08 0.04 2.42
C TYR A 48 9.41 1.14 1.61
N GLY A 49 10.13 2.24 1.32
CA GLY A 49 9.62 3.33 0.51
C GLY A 49 9.67 3.06 -1.00
N LEU A 50 10.68 2.34 -1.49
CA LEU A 50 10.92 2.19 -2.93
C LEU A 50 10.91 0.72 -3.38
N VAL A 51 11.77 -0.14 -2.81
CA VAL A 51 11.97 -1.50 -3.31
C VAL A 51 10.75 -2.39 -3.06
N SER A 52 10.23 -2.41 -1.83
CA SER A 52 9.06 -3.23 -1.49
C SER A 52 7.84 -2.87 -2.33
N PRO A 53 7.41 -1.58 -2.44
CA PRO A 53 6.31 -1.22 -3.34
C PRO A 53 6.51 -1.67 -4.79
N LEU A 54 7.72 -1.55 -5.32
CA LEU A 54 8.01 -1.99 -6.68
C LEU A 54 7.78 -3.50 -6.84
N LEU A 55 8.36 -4.30 -5.95
CA LEU A 55 8.24 -5.76 -5.99
C LEU A 55 6.79 -6.22 -5.74
N GLU A 56 6.09 -5.57 -4.83
CA GLU A 56 4.70 -5.87 -4.54
C GLU A 56 3.79 -5.56 -5.72
N GLU A 57 3.97 -4.42 -6.41
CA GLU A 57 3.19 -4.11 -7.60
C GLU A 57 3.50 -5.09 -8.75
N MET A 58 4.76 -5.52 -8.92
CA MET A 58 5.11 -6.56 -9.89
C MET A 58 4.43 -7.89 -9.54
N LEU A 59 4.41 -8.28 -8.26
CA LEU A 59 3.78 -9.53 -7.84
C LEU A 59 2.25 -9.47 -7.97
N PHE A 60 1.61 -8.45 -7.37
CA PHE A 60 0.16 -8.41 -7.25
C PHE A 60 -0.52 -7.87 -8.50
N ARG A 61 -0.03 -6.76 -9.10
CA ARG A 61 -0.71 -6.11 -10.23
C ARG A 61 -0.26 -6.65 -11.58
N TRP A 62 1.01 -7.03 -11.71
CA TRP A 62 1.46 -7.60 -12.98
C TRP A 62 1.28 -9.11 -13.02
N PHE A 63 1.79 -9.86 -12.05
CA PHE A 63 1.76 -11.33 -12.10
C PHE A 63 0.41 -11.90 -11.67
N LEU A 64 0.01 -11.74 -10.41
CA LEU A 64 -1.18 -12.37 -9.85
C LEU A 64 -2.47 -11.90 -10.53
N PHE A 65 -2.62 -10.62 -10.78
CA PHE A 65 -3.82 -10.11 -11.45
C PHE A 65 -3.95 -10.66 -12.88
N ASN A 66 -2.85 -10.68 -13.65
CA ASN A 66 -2.88 -11.25 -15.01
C ASN A 66 -3.14 -12.76 -15.03
N LEU A 67 -2.73 -13.48 -13.99
CA LEU A 67 -3.04 -14.90 -13.85
C LEU A 67 -4.53 -15.10 -13.49
N THR A 68 -5.02 -14.37 -12.49
CA THR A 68 -6.37 -14.51 -11.93
C THR A 68 -7.45 -14.12 -12.94
N ARG A 69 -7.24 -13.06 -13.72
CA ARG A 69 -8.18 -12.60 -14.76
C ARG A 69 -8.37 -13.57 -15.94
N LYS A 70 -7.55 -14.62 -16.04
CA LYS A 70 -7.75 -15.67 -17.05
C LYS A 70 -8.89 -16.62 -16.70
N VAL A 71 -9.26 -16.70 -15.41
CA VAL A 71 -10.23 -17.66 -14.89
C VAL A 71 -11.44 -17.00 -14.22
N MET A 72 -11.43 -15.68 -14.04
CA MET A 72 -12.53 -14.93 -13.45
C MET A 72 -12.62 -13.51 -14.03
N PRO A 73 -13.81 -12.86 -13.95
CA PRO A 73 -14.00 -11.48 -14.42
C PRO A 73 -13.03 -10.49 -13.74
N ASP A 74 -12.60 -9.47 -14.49
CA ASP A 74 -11.60 -8.47 -14.03
C ASP A 74 -11.95 -7.84 -12.68
N ARG A 75 -13.24 -7.56 -12.41
CA ARG A 75 -13.67 -6.98 -11.11
C ARG A 75 -13.48 -7.95 -9.95
N VAL A 76 -13.77 -9.24 -10.19
CA VAL A 76 -13.60 -10.28 -9.18
C VAL A 76 -12.11 -10.53 -8.94
N ALA A 77 -11.31 -10.59 -10.01
CA ALA A 77 -9.86 -10.70 -9.94
C ALA A 77 -9.24 -9.52 -9.16
N ALA A 78 -9.69 -8.29 -9.43
CA ALA A 78 -9.24 -7.10 -8.73
C ALA A 78 -9.53 -7.18 -7.21
N PHE A 79 -10.73 -7.60 -6.84
CA PHE A 79 -11.12 -7.79 -5.44
C PHE A 79 -10.27 -8.89 -4.76
N ALA A 80 -10.17 -10.07 -5.38
CA ALA A 80 -9.43 -11.20 -4.86
C ALA A 80 -7.94 -10.89 -4.67
N VAL A 81 -7.31 -10.27 -5.66
CA VAL A 81 -5.88 -9.89 -5.58
C VAL A 81 -5.65 -8.78 -4.55
N SER A 82 -6.59 -7.84 -4.39
CA SER A 82 -6.50 -6.82 -3.33
C SER A 82 -6.68 -7.42 -1.93
N ALA A 83 -7.52 -8.44 -1.78
CA ALA A 83 -7.65 -9.18 -0.53
C ALA A 83 -6.37 -9.96 -0.19
N LEU A 84 -5.77 -10.63 -1.18
CA LEU A 84 -4.47 -11.30 -1.00
C LEU A 84 -3.36 -10.31 -0.66
N PHE A 85 -3.35 -9.14 -1.29
CA PHE A 85 -2.42 -8.07 -0.98
C PHE A 85 -2.56 -7.58 0.47
N ALA A 86 -3.78 -7.43 0.96
CA ALA A 86 -4.03 -7.09 2.35
C ALA A 86 -3.53 -8.18 3.30
N LEU A 87 -3.87 -9.44 3.04
CA LEU A 87 -3.44 -10.58 3.86
C LEU A 87 -1.91 -10.74 3.90
N TRP A 88 -1.21 -10.36 2.84
CA TRP A 88 0.25 -10.37 2.76
C TRP A 88 0.93 -9.54 3.86
N HIS A 89 0.28 -8.48 4.34
CA HIS A 89 0.85 -7.59 5.36
C HIS A 89 0.89 -8.18 6.78
N GLY A 90 0.13 -9.24 7.06
CA GLY A 90 0.24 -10.04 8.28
C GLY A 90 -0.24 -9.35 9.57
N ASN A 91 -0.77 -8.12 9.52
CA ASN A 91 -1.33 -7.44 10.68
C ASN A 91 -2.62 -6.69 10.34
N VAL A 92 -3.55 -6.64 11.30
CA VAL A 92 -4.92 -6.16 11.08
C VAL A 92 -4.97 -4.70 10.66
N ILE A 93 -4.18 -3.82 11.27
CA ILE A 93 -4.16 -2.39 10.92
C ILE A 93 -3.69 -2.19 9.48
N GLN A 94 -2.61 -2.88 9.11
CA GLN A 94 -2.10 -2.81 7.74
C GLN A 94 -3.07 -3.46 6.75
N MET A 95 -3.75 -4.56 7.10
CA MET A 95 -4.77 -5.19 6.25
C MET A 95 -5.93 -4.24 5.97
N LEU A 96 -6.42 -3.51 6.98
CA LEU A 96 -7.50 -2.54 6.84
C LEU A 96 -7.13 -1.38 5.88
N TYR A 97 -5.87 -0.98 5.87
CA TYR A 97 -5.35 -0.01 4.91
C TYR A 97 -5.08 -0.62 3.54
N ALA A 98 -4.39 -1.76 3.51
CA ALA A 98 -3.88 -2.35 2.27
C ALA A 98 -5.00 -2.85 1.35
N PHE A 99 -6.14 -3.28 1.88
CA PHE A 99 -7.26 -3.72 1.05
C PHE A 99 -7.84 -2.60 0.18
N PRO A 100 -8.32 -1.46 0.72
CA PRO A 100 -8.80 -0.36 -0.11
C PRO A 100 -7.68 0.26 -0.95
N ALA A 101 -6.46 0.35 -0.42
CA ALA A 101 -5.30 0.77 -1.20
C ALA A 101 -5.08 -0.14 -2.41
N GLY A 102 -5.17 -1.45 -2.21
CA GLY A 102 -5.06 -2.44 -3.27
C GLY A 102 -6.06 -2.25 -4.40
N LEU A 103 -7.31 -1.93 -4.07
CA LEU A 103 -8.35 -1.62 -5.07
C LEU A 103 -8.05 -0.33 -5.85
N ILE A 104 -7.57 0.70 -5.16
CA ILE A 104 -7.18 1.99 -5.79
C ILE A 104 -5.99 1.77 -6.73
N LEU A 105 -4.95 1.05 -6.31
CA LEU A 105 -3.79 0.73 -7.13
C LEU A 105 -4.18 -0.07 -8.38
N GLN A 106 -5.09 -1.02 -8.23
CA GLN A 106 -5.63 -1.77 -9.36
C GLN A 106 -6.45 -0.89 -10.32
N ALA A 107 -7.25 0.04 -9.78
CA ALA A 107 -8.01 0.99 -10.58
C ALA A 107 -7.10 1.96 -11.37
N LEU A 108 -6.02 2.45 -10.76
CA LEU A 108 -5.00 3.28 -11.42
C LEU A 108 -4.37 2.55 -12.60
N ARG A 109 -3.99 1.28 -12.40
CA ARG A 109 -3.47 0.44 -13.48
C ARG A 109 -4.49 0.24 -14.60
N ALA A 110 -5.74 -0.08 -14.25
CA ALA A 110 -6.80 -0.32 -15.23
C ALA A 110 -7.11 0.93 -16.07
N GLN A 111 -7.09 2.12 -15.45
CA GLN A 111 -7.36 3.39 -16.13
C GLN A 111 -6.20 3.85 -17.02
N SER A 112 -4.96 3.66 -16.57
CA SER A 112 -3.77 4.14 -17.31
C SER A 112 -3.23 3.13 -18.31
N GLY A 113 -3.50 1.85 -18.12
CA GLY A 113 -2.86 0.75 -18.86
C GLY A 113 -1.37 0.57 -18.52
N ARG A 114 -0.84 1.30 -17.54
CA ARG A 114 0.59 1.43 -17.23
C ARG A 114 0.89 1.00 -15.81
N MET A 115 2.03 0.32 -15.60
CA MET A 115 2.48 -0.10 -14.27
C MET A 115 3.08 1.02 -13.43
N GLU A 116 3.56 2.09 -14.06
CA GLU A 116 4.17 3.23 -13.35
C GLU A 116 3.17 3.96 -12.44
N GLU A 117 1.89 4.02 -12.82
CA GLU A 117 0.87 4.71 -12.02
C GLU A 117 0.66 4.05 -10.65
N PRO A 118 0.38 2.73 -10.52
CA PRO A 118 0.25 2.11 -9.22
C PRO A 118 1.59 2.08 -8.45
N VAL A 119 2.72 1.86 -9.12
CA VAL A 119 4.05 1.89 -8.47
C VAL A 119 4.32 3.24 -7.82
N LEU A 120 4.15 4.35 -8.56
CA LEU A 120 4.37 5.71 -8.03
C LEU A 120 3.38 6.07 -6.91
N CYS A 121 2.13 5.64 -7.03
CA CYS A 121 1.13 5.84 -5.99
C CYS A 121 1.53 5.11 -4.71
N HIS A 122 1.92 3.86 -4.80
CA HIS A 122 2.33 3.04 -3.66
C HIS A 122 3.61 3.57 -3.00
N MET A 123 4.64 3.87 -3.80
CA MET A 123 5.88 4.49 -3.30
C MET A 123 5.59 5.81 -2.57
N SER A 124 4.75 6.66 -3.14
CA SER A 124 4.37 7.92 -2.53
C SER A 124 3.64 7.72 -1.19
N ALA A 125 2.73 6.75 -1.12
CA ALA A 125 2.04 6.42 0.13
C ALA A 125 3.02 6.00 1.23
N ASN A 126 3.94 5.09 0.93
CA ASN A 126 4.92 4.60 1.88
C ASN A 126 5.93 5.69 2.30
N LEU A 127 6.44 6.47 1.35
CA LEU A 127 7.35 7.59 1.65
C LEU A 127 6.67 8.65 2.51
N THR A 128 5.38 8.93 2.28
CA THR A 128 4.60 9.84 3.12
C THR A 128 4.46 9.31 4.55
N ALA A 129 4.17 8.02 4.72
CA ALA A 129 4.09 7.40 6.05
C ALA A 129 5.43 7.48 6.79
N ILE A 130 6.55 7.19 6.10
CA ILE A 130 7.91 7.29 6.65
C ILE A 130 8.21 8.74 7.06
N ALA A 131 7.90 9.71 6.20
CA ALA A 131 8.11 11.12 6.49
C ALA A 131 7.32 11.57 7.72
N VAL A 132 6.02 11.24 7.79
CA VAL A 132 5.16 11.58 8.94
C VAL A 132 5.72 10.95 10.22
N SER A 133 6.10 9.67 10.19
CA SER A 133 6.68 9.00 11.35
C SER A 133 7.97 9.68 11.84
N ALA A 134 8.85 10.09 10.91
CA ALA A 134 10.10 10.78 11.25
C ALA A 134 9.92 12.18 11.85
N PHE A 135 8.76 12.84 11.60
CA PHE A 135 8.45 14.15 12.17
C PHE A 135 7.71 14.07 13.52
N VAL A 136 7.10 12.93 13.84
CA VAL A 136 6.30 12.75 15.06
C VAL A 136 7.07 12.02 16.16
N SER A 137 8.16 11.31 15.79
CA SER A 137 9.09 10.64 16.71
C SER A 137 10.14 11.61 17.25
#